data_8b52c997b340357bf29e54c48b8aaeb3
#
_entry.id   8b52c997b340357bf29e54c48b8aaeb3
#
_cell.length_a   1.000
_cell.length_b   1.000
_cell.length_c   1.000
_cell.angle_alpha   90.00
_cell.angle_beta   90.00
_cell.angle_gamma   90.00
#
_symmetry.space_group_name_H-M   'P 1'
#
loop_
_entity.id
_entity.type
_entity.pdbx_description
1 polymer ?
#
loop_
_entity_poly.entity_id
_entity_poly.type
_entity_poly.pdbx_seq_one_letter_code
_entity_poly.pdbx_strand_id
1 'polypeptide(L)'
;MGHRILDVKVAKVDPERNKLVIKRKKVRAGKTRYLKNIFVVDASTLITANDNRTITLSEIRVGNRVTIDFLKTPDKKLLAKGISILN
;
A
#
# COMPACT_ATOMS: atom_id res chain seq x y z
N MET A 1 -13.98 7.92 -7.07
CA MET A 1 -14.43 7.32 -5.82
C MET A 1 -13.27 6.65 -5.10
N GLY A 2 -13.13 6.90 -3.82
CA GLY A 2 -12.03 6.36 -3.02
C GLY A 2 -12.27 4.93 -2.57
N HIS A 3 -11.20 4.20 -2.43
CA HIS A 3 -11.19 2.83 -1.91
C HIS A 3 -10.24 2.73 -0.73
N ARG A 4 -10.45 1.74 0.11
CA ARG A 4 -9.57 1.47 1.25
C ARG A 4 -9.27 -0.02 1.32
N ILE A 5 -8.02 -0.35 1.55
CA ILE A 5 -7.59 -1.71 1.84
C ILE A 5 -6.94 -1.73 3.23
N LEU A 6 -7.38 -2.67 4.07
CA LEU A 6 -7.01 -2.71 5.49
C LEU A 6 -6.01 -3.82 5.75
N ASP A 7 -5.02 -3.51 6.60
CA ASP A 7 -4.12 -4.50 7.22
C ASP A 7 -3.49 -5.47 6.22
N VAL A 8 -2.72 -4.93 5.29
CA VAL A 8 -2.01 -5.73 4.29
C VAL A 8 -0.50 -5.58 4.48
N LYS A 9 0.26 -6.57 4.06
CA LYS A 9 1.71 -6.56 4.21
C LYS A 9 2.39 -5.95 2.99
N VAL A 10 3.42 -5.14 3.25
CA VAL A 10 4.27 -4.58 2.21
C VAL A 10 5.19 -5.69 1.69
N ALA A 11 5.15 -5.92 0.39
CA ALA A 11 5.98 -6.91 -0.28
C ALA A 11 7.23 -6.29 -0.92
N LYS A 12 7.14 -5.04 -1.37
CA LYS A 12 8.26 -4.34 -1.99
C LYS A 12 8.05 -2.84 -1.89
N VAL A 13 9.14 -2.11 -1.69
CA VAL A 13 9.15 -0.65 -1.69
C VAL A 13 10.14 -0.21 -2.77
N ASP A 14 9.69 0.67 -3.67
CA ASP A 14 10.52 1.19 -4.75
C ASP A 14 10.45 2.72 -4.74
N PRO A 15 11.28 3.39 -3.91
CA PRO A 15 11.25 4.86 -3.82
C PRO A 15 11.69 5.55 -5.12
N GLU A 16 12.57 4.93 -5.91
CA GLU A 16 13.04 5.53 -7.16
C GLU A 16 11.91 5.65 -8.18
N ARG A 17 10.99 4.69 -8.21
CA ARG A 17 9.86 4.68 -9.13
C ARG A 17 8.56 5.11 -8.47
N ASN A 18 8.61 5.50 -7.20
CA ASN A 18 7.45 5.91 -6.42
C ASN A 18 6.35 4.86 -6.44
N LYS A 19 6.71 3.62 -6.14
CA LYS A 19 5.77 2.51 -6.12
C LYS A 19 5.87 1.73 -4.82
N LEU A 20 4.72 1.24 -4.38
CA LEU A 20 4.59 0.37 -3.22
C LEU A 20 3.82 -0.88 -3.64
N VAL A 21 4.41 -2.04 -3.40
CA VAL A 21 3.77 -3.33 -3.70
C VAL A 21 3.33 -3.96 -2.38
N ILE A 22 2.06 -4.33 -2.30
CA ILE A 22 1.54 -5.09 -1.17
C ILE A 22 1.15 -6.48 -1.62
N LYS A 23 1.07 -7.42 -0.66
CA LYS A 23 0.50 -8.72 -0.94
C LYS A 23 -0.65 -8.99 0.00
N ARG A 24 -1.71 -9.56 -0.54
CA ARG A 24 -2.89 -9.96 0.20
C ARG A 24 -3.02 -11.47 0.14
N LYS A 25 -3.41 -12.04 1.26
CA LYS A 25 -3.74 -13.45 1.35
C LYS A 25 -5.20 -13.65 0.96
N LYS A 26 -5.45 -14.55 0.03
CA LYS A 26 -6.80 -14.93 -0.35
C LYS A 26 -6.95 -16.43 -0.20
N VAL A 27 -7.92 -16.87 0.61
CA VAL A 27 -8.22 -18.27 0.81
C VAL A 27 -9.52 -18.58 0.08
N ARG A 28 -9.48 -19.57 -0.81
CA ARG A 28 -10.65 -20.01 -1.56
C ARG A 28 -10.58 -21.51 -1.77
N ALA A 29 -11.66 -22.23 -1.45
CA ALA A 29 -11.75 -23.67 -1.63
C ALA A 29 -10.59 -24.44 -0.98
N GLY A 30 -10.16 -24.01 0.22
CA GLY A 30 -9.05 -24.62 0.94
C GLY A 30 -7.66 -24.32 0.40
N LYS A 31 -7.57 -23.51 -0.64
CA LYS A 31 -6.28 -23.08 -1.22
C LYS A 31 -5.96 -21.66 -0.83
N THR A 32 -4.71 -21.41 -0.48
CA THR A 32 -4.21 -20.08 -0.17
C THR A 32 -3.47 -19.51 -1.37
N ARG A 33 -3.86 -18.31 -1.79
CA ARG A 33 -3.16 -17.55 -2.82
C ARG A 33 -2.75 -16.19 -2.27
N TYR A 34 -1.63 -15.69 -2.78
CA TYR A 34 -1.19 -14.33 -2.49
C TYR A 34 -1.37 -13.48 -3.74
N LEU A 35 -2.09 -12.37 -3.58
CA LEU A 35 -2.31 -11.40 -4.64
C LEU A 35 -1.44 -10.19 -4.38
N LYS A 36 -0.75 -9.71 -5.40
CA LYS A 36 0.07 -8.50 -5.31
C LYS A 36 -0.67 -7.35 -5.98
N ASN A 37 -0.64 -6.19 -5.32
CA ASN A 37 -1.15 -4.95 -5.87
C ASN A 37 -0.04 -3.92 -5.86
N ILE A 38 0.09 -3.18 -6.95
CA ILE A 38 1.09 -2.13 -7.10
C ILE A 38 0.39 -0.79 -6.97
N PHE A 39 0.85 0.04 -6.02
CA PHE A 39 0.33 1.38 -5.82
C PHE A 39 1.36 2.41 -6.28
N VAL A 40 0.87 3.41 -7.01
CA VAL A 40 1.67 4.58 -7.34
C VAL A 40 1.59 5.55 -6.16
N VAL A 41 2.73 6.08 -5.75
CA VAL A 41 2.84 7.06 -4.67
C VAL A 41 3.33 8.37 -5.29
N ASP A 42 2.60 9.46 -5.07
CA ASP A 42 3.01 10.77 -5.60
C ASP A 42 3.15 11.79 -4.47
N ALA A 43 3.41 13.04 -4.84
CA ALA A 43 3.63 14.11 -3.87
C ALA A 43 2.38 14.39 -3.01
N SER A 44 1.19 14.00 -3.46
CA SER A 44 -0.05 14.19 -2.71
C SER A 44 -0.36 13.03 -1.77
N THR A 45 0.41 11.94 -1.82
CA THR A 45 0.20 10.79 -0.95
C THR A 45 0.66 11.11 0.46
N LEU A 46 -0.23 10.98 1.43
CA LEU A 46 0.11 11.17 2.84
C LEU A 46 0.50 9.82 3.44
N ILE A 47 1.72 9.71 3.95
CA ILE A 47 2.22 8.49 4.60
C ILE A 47 2.47 8.80 6.06
N THR A 48 1.82 8.04 6.95
CA THR A 48 1.96 8.24 8.38
C THR A 48 2.43 6.96 9.06
N ALA A 49 3.33 7.11 10.02
CA ALA A 49 3.75 6.03 10.91
C ALA A 49 2.68 5.78 11.98
N ASN A 50 2.83 4.70 12.74
CA ASN A 50 1.86 4.33 13.77
C ASN A 50 1.76 5.35 14.92
N ASP A 51 2.76 6.22 15.06
CA ASP A 51 2.74 7.33 16.05
C ASP A 51 2.27 8.65 15.44
N ASN A 52 1.61 8.60 14.28
CA ASN A 52 1.06 9.74 13.55
C ASN A 52 2.09 10.71 12.96
N ARG A 53 3.37 10.33 12.92
CA ARG A 53 4.37 11.13 12.21
C ARG A 53 4.23 10.96 10.71
N THR A 54 4.39 12.06 9.97
CA THR A 54 4.48 11.98 8.51
C THR A 54 5.86 11.46 8.13
N ILE A 55 5.91 10.45 7.27
CA ILE A 55 7.15 9.83 6.82
C ILE A 55 7.18 9.75 5.30
N THR A 56 8.33 9.37 4.76
CA THR A 56 8.51 9.20 3.32
C THR A 56 8.38 7.74 2.92
N LEU A 57 8.20 7.49 1.63
CA LEU A 57 8.09 6.13 1.09
C LEU A 57 9.32 5.28 1.43
N SER A 58 10.51 5.88 1.43
CA SER A 58 11.76 5.16 1.74
C SER A 58 11.84 4.65 3.18
N GLU A 59 11.00 5.16 4.08
CA GLU A 59 10.96 4.71 5.47
C GLU A 59 10.04 3.51 5.68
N ILE A 60 9.25 3.15 4.68
CA ILE A 60 8.43 1.94 4.73
C ILE A 60 9.32 0.73 4.46
N ARG A 61 9.11 -0.33 5.23
CA ARG A 61 9.91 -1.55 5.11
C ARG A 61 9.05 -2.73 4.69
N VAL A 62 9.66 -3.63 3.94
CA VAL A 62 9.04 -4.91 3.60
C VAL A 62 8.63 -5.63 4.88
N GLY A 63 7.40 -6.14 4.91
CA GLY A 63 6.83 -6.79 6.09
C GLY A 63 6.02 -5.88 6.97
N ASN A 64 6.10 -4.54 6.81
CA ASN A 64 5.21 -3.63 7.52
C ASN A 64 3.76 -3.95 7.16
N ARG A 65 2.85 -3.81 8.13
CA ARG A 65 1.43 -3.85 7.87
C ARG A 65 0.91 -2.43 7.68
N VAL A 66 0.12 -2.24 6.64
CA VAL A 66 -0.37 -0.92 6.27
C VAL A 66 -1.85 -0.96 5.93
N THR A 67 -2.50 0.19 6.07
CA THR A 67 -3.81 0.48 5.51
C THR A 67 -3.62 1.53 4.42
N ILE A 68 -4.23 1.32 3.26
CA ILE A 68 -4.04 2.22 2.12
C ILE A 68 -5.39 2.73 1.63
N ASP A 69 -5.53 4.05 1.56
CA ASP A 69 -6.61 4.72 0.86
C ASP A 69 -6.12 5.03 -0.55
N PHE A 70 -6.87 4.66 -1.56
CA PHE A 70 -6.42 4.79 -2.93
C PHE A 70 -7.56 5.08 -3.91
N LEU A 71 -7.19 5.52 -5.09
CA LEU A 71 -8.08 5.75 -6.22
C LEU A 71 -7.63 4.90 -7.39
N LYS A 72 -8.58 4.46 -8.20
CA LYS A 72 -8.26 3.88 -9.51
C LYS A 72 -8.25 5.00 -10.54
N THR A 73 -7.15 5.09 -11.28
CA THR A 73 -7.02 6.08 -12.33
C THR A 73 -7.68 5.60 -13.62
N PRO A 74 -7.98 6.50 -14.59
CA PRO A 74 -8.56 6.10 -15.85
C PRO A 74 -7.72 5.09 -16.64
N ASP A 75 -6.39 5.10 -16.46
CA ASP A 75 -5.48 4.15 -17.10
C ASP A 75 -5.29 2.87 -16.27
N LYS A 76 -6.21 2.60 -15.32
CA LYS A 76 -6.30 1.40 -14.51
C LYS A 76 -5.14 1.22 -13.53
N LYS A 77 -4.50 2.30 -13.12
CA LYS A 77 -3.49 2.26 -12.06
C LYS A 77 -4.14 2.55 -10.71
N LEU A 78 -3.47 2.13 -9.67
CA LEU A 78 -3.89 2.38 -8.29
C LEU A 78 -3.03 3.51 -7.73
N LEU A 79 -3.65 4.65 -7.43
CA LEU A 79 -2.95 5.80 -6.88
C LEU A 79 -3.22 5.87 -5.38
N ALA A 80 -2.18 5.69 -4.57
CA ALA A 80 -2.31 5.78 -3.12
C ALA A 80 -2.50 7.24 -2.71
N LYS A 81 -3.52 7.51 -1.92
CA LYS A 81 -3.79 8.84 -1.37
C LYS A 81 -3.36 8.94 0.08
N GLY A 82 -3.48 7.86 0.83
CA GLY A 82 -3.04 7.78 2.20
C GLY A 82 -2.51 6.40 2.52
N ILE A 83 -1.39 6.32 3.21
CA ILE A 83 -0.80 5.07 3.67
C ILE A 83 -0.55 5.23 5.16
N SER A 84 -1.15 4.35 5.97
CA SER A 84 -0.95 4.35 7.42
C SER A 84 -0.24 3.07 7.82
N ILE A 85 0.91 3.21 8.46
CA ILE A 85 1.67 2.05 8.95
C ILE A 85 1.08 1.63 10.29
N LEU A 86 0.69 0.35 10.40
CA LEU A 86 0.12 -0.21 11.61
C LEU A 86 1.18 -0.71 12.58
N ASN A 87 2.30 -1.17 12.04
CA ASN A 87 3.45 -1.60 12.85
C ASN A 87 4.73 -1.70 12.03
#